data_2a5d501a3146b809802c91df6f317d55
#
_entry.id   2a5d501a3146b809802c91df6f317d55
#
_cell.length_a   1.000
_cell.length_b   1.000
_cell.length_c   1.000
_cell.angle_alpha   90.00
_cell.angle_beta   90.00
_cell.angle_gamma   90.00
#
_symmetry.space_group_name_H-M   'P 1'
#
loop_
_entity.id
_entity.type
_entity.pdbx_description
1 polymer ?
#
loop_
_entity_poly.entity_id
_entity_poly.type
_entity_poly.pdbx_seq_one_letter_code
_entity_poly.pdbx_strand_id
1 'polypeptide(L)'
;MSGKLYIVPTPVGNLEDITLRALRVLKEVDYILAEDTRTSAVLLRHYDIRTPMRAHHRNNEHAAVEGIVADLEAGRDIALISDAGTPGISDPGFMLVRAARDAGVEVECLPGATAFVPALVGSGLPCDRFVFEGFLPLKKGRATRLAELAADPRTVIIYESPLRLARTLRQLAEAFGGDRRAC
;
A
#
# COMPACT_ATOMS: atom_id res chain seq x y z
N MET A 1 -15.90 24.90 0.09
CA MET A 1 -15.89 23.55 -0.49
C MET A 1 -14.87 22.75 0.31
N SER A 2 -15.13 21.50 0.64
CA SER A 2 -14.13 20.62 1.27
C SER A 2 -12.96 20.42 0.32
N GLY A 3 -11.77 20.19 0.86
CA GLY A 3 -10.62 19.74 0.10
C GLY A 3 -10.76 18.28 -0.32
N LYS A 4 -9.72 17.73 -0.92
CA LYS A 4 -9.68 16.36 -1.47
C LYS A 4 -8.55 15.56 -0.83
N LEU A 5 -8.82 14.29 -0.54
CA LEU A 5 -7.79 13.32 -0.14
C LEU A 5 -7.32 12.56 -1.38
N TYR A 6 -6.04 12.70 -1.71
CA TYR A 6 -5.38 11.94 -2.76
C TYR A 6 -4.62 10.75 -2.20
N ILE A 7 -4.90 9.55 -2.68
CA ILE A 7 -4.09 8.36 -2.42
C ILE A 7 -3.12 8.22 -3.58
N VAL A 8 -1.84 8.44 -3.30
CA VAL A 8 -0.82 8.57 -4.34
C VAL A 8 0.17 7.41 -4.27
N PRO A 9 0.13 6.47 -5.23
CA PRO A 9 1.12 5.41 -5.33
C PRO A 9 2.53 5.96 -5.54
N THR A 10 3.50 5.34 -4.86
CA THR A 10 4.93 5.67 -4.94
C THR A 10 5.71 4.52 -5.59
N PRO A 11 6.89 4.78 -6.17
CA PRO A 11 7.69 3.78 -6.85
C PRO A 11 8.06 2.57 -6.00
N VAL A 12 8.16 1.40 -6.64
CA VAL A 12 8.58 0.15 -6.02
C VAL A 12 9.97 -0.24 -6.54
N GLY A 13 11.02 0.30 -5.91
CA GLY A 13 12.41 -0.02 -6.24
C GLY A 13 13.03 0.77 -7.40
N ASN A 14 12.24 1.46 -8.23
CA ASN A 14 12.74 2.34 -9.29
C ASN A 14 11.98 3.67 -9.27
N LEU A 15 12.68 4.78 -9.04
CA LEU A 15 12.06 6.10 -8.94
C LEU A 15 11.31 6.54 -10.21
N GLU A 16 11.68 6.03 -11.39
CA GLU A 16 11.03 6.35 -12.66
C GLU A 16 9.61 5.78 -12.78
N ASP A 17 9.21 4.83 -11.92
CA ASP A 17 7.86 4.25 -11.93
C ASP A 17 6.79 5.15 -11.31
N ILE A 18 7.09 6.43 -11.06
CA ILE A 18 6.11 7.42 -10.64
C ILE A 18 5.37 8.01 -11.84
N THR A 19 4.06 8.25 -11.70
CA THR A 19 3.30 8.88 -12.76
C THR A 19 3.49 10.40 -12.77
N LEU A 20 3.41 11.02 -13.96
CA LEU A 20 3.43 12.49 -14.09
C LEU A 20 2.30 13.14 -13.28
N ARG A 21 1.15 12.48 -13.18
CA ARG A 21 0.02 12.96 -12.39
C ARG A 21 0.33 12.92 -10.89
N ALA A 22 0.98 11.86 -10.40
CA ALA A 22 1.42 11.78 -9.01
C ALA A 22 2.39 12.93 -8.66
N LEU A 23 3.37 13.19 -9.52
CA LEU A 23 4.31 14.30 -9.33
C LEU A 23 3.61 15.66 -9.26
N ARG A 24 2.62 15.88 -10.13
CA ARG A 24 1.83 17.13 -10.12
C ARG A 24 1.04 17.26 -8.81
N VAL A 25 0.28 16.24 -8.44
CA VAL A 25 -0.54 16.25 -7.22
C VAL A 25 0.32 16.49 -5.98
N LEU A 26 1.47 15.79 -5.85
CA LEU A 26 2.37 15.96 -4.72
C LEU A 26 2.98 17.37 -4.60
N LYS A 27 3.02 18.14 -5.70
CA LYS A 27 3.48 19.54 -5.72
C LYS A 27 2.37 20.54 -5.39
N GLU A 28 1.10 20.17 -5.65
CA GLU A 28 -0.06 21.06 -5.56
C GLU A 28 -0.79 20.98 -4.21
N VAL A 29 -0.74 19.85 -3.50
CA VAL A 29 -1.45 19.67 -2.22
C VAL A 29 -0.86 20.50 -1.09
N ASP A 30 -1.68 20.81 -0.07
CA ASP A 30 -1.27 21.59 1.10
C ASP A 30 -0.22 20.87 1.95
N TYR A 31 -0.34 19.54 2.08
CA TYR A 31 0.69 18.72 2.71
C TYR A 31 0.54 17.24 2.33
N ILE A 32 1.63 16.50 2.57
CA ILE A 32 1.74 15.08 2.30
C ILE A 32 1.79 14.30 3.61
N LEU A 33 0.98 13.26 3.71
CA LEU A 33 1.05 12.25 4.76
C LEU A 33 1.94 11.11 4.28
N ALA A 34 2.97 10.76 5.05
CA ALA A 34 3.94 9.74 4.71
C ALA A 34 4.12 8.72 5.85
N GLU A 35 4.27 7.44 5.52
CA GLU A 35 4.49 6.39 6.50
C GLU A 35 5.83 6.60 7.22
N ASP A 36 6.95 6.64 6.48
CA ASP A 36 8.24 7.09 6.97
C ASP A 36 8.70 8.33 6.20
N THR A 37 8.71 9.49 6.89
CA THR A 37 9.11 10.76 6.29
C THR A 37 10.57 10.77 5.80
N ARG A 38 11.44 9.91 6.36
CA ARG A 38 12.84 9.80 5.94
C ARG A 38 12.96 9.10 4.60
N THR A 39 12.22 8.00 4.42
CA THR A 39 12.14 7.26 3.15
C THR A 39 11.50 8.13 2.07
N SER A 40 10.36 8.72 2.38
CA SER A 40 9.62 9.59 1.45
C SER A 40 10.40 10.85 1.05
N ALA A 41 11.25 11.40 1.94
CA ALA A 41 12.09 12.54 1.63
C ALA A 41 13.07 12.28 0.46
N VAL A 42 13.50 11.04 0.25
CA VAL A 42 14.36 10.66 -0.89
C VAL A 42 13.62 10.89 -2.21
N LEU A 43 12.39 10.39 -2.30
CA LEU A 43 11.52 10.57 -3.48
C LEU A 43 11.23 12.06 -3.73
N LEU A 44 10.77 12.77 -2.69
CA LEU A 44 10.37 14.17 -2.85
C LEU A 44 11.57 15.06 -3.25
N ARG A 45 12.75 14.81 -2.70
CA ARG A 45 13.98 15.52 -3.06
C ARG A 45 14.39 15.23 -4.50
N HIS A 46 14.28 13.97 -4.95
CA HIS A 46 14.64 13.59 -6.31
C HIS A 46 13.83 14.34 -7.37
N TYR A 47 12.54 14.61 -7.09
CA TYR A 47 11.64 15.31 -8.00
C TYR A 47 11.41 16.80 -7.67
N ASP A 48 12.25 17.39 -6.80
CA ASP A 48 12.15 18.78 -6.34
C ASP A 48 10.72 19.13 -5.85
N ILE A 49 10.14 18.24 -5.03
CA ILE A 49 8.85 18.47 -4.36
C ILE A 49 9.12 19.03 -2.98
N ARG A 50 8.61 20.23 -2.69
CA ARG A 50 8.84 20.98 -1.45
C ARG A 50 7.63 21.02 -0.54
N THR A 51 6.56 20.34 -0.90
CA THR A 51 5.33 20.25 -0.13
C THR A 51 5.63 19.71 1.28
N PRO A 52 5.09 20.34 2.34
CA PRO A 52 5.31 19.90 3.72
C PRO A 52 4.87 18.44 3.92
N MET A 53 5.65 17.68 4.70
CA MET A 53 5.30 16.30 5.08
C MET A 53 4.93 16.22 6.55
N ARG A 54 3.97 15.31 6.85
CA ARG A 54 3.61 14.87 8.21
C ARG A 54 3.64 13.34 8.26
N ALA A 55 4.08 12.79 9.40
CA ALA A 55 4.09 11.34 9.59
C ALA A 55 2.67 10.80 9.80
N HIS A 56 2.33 9.74 9.06
CA HIS A 56 1.07 8.99 9.19
C HIS A 56 1.36 7.50 9.07
N HIS A 57 1.56 6.87 10.21
CA HIS A 57 1.94 5.47 10.29
C HIS A 57 0.99 4.70 11.23
N ARG A 58 1.04 3.39 11.21
CA ARG A 58 0.15 2.50 11.95
C ARG A 58 0.00 2.84 13.44
N ASN A 59 1.03 3.38 14.08
CA ASN A 59 0.99 3.69 15.51
C ASN A 59 0.31 5.03 15.84
N ASN A 60 0.19 5.96 14.88
CA ASN A 60 -0.48 7.26 15.09
C ASN A 60 -1.76 7.43 14.26
N GLU A 61 -2.08 6.50 13.39
CA GLU A 61 -3.22 6.58 12.47
C GLU A 61 -4.52 6.91 13.23
N HIS A 62 -4.83 6.17 14.29
CA HIS A 62 -6.06 6.39 15.08
C HIS A 62 -6.16 7.80 15.69
N ALA A 63 -5.06 8.33 16.22
CA ALA A 63 -5.07 9.64 16.86
C ALA A 63 -5.06 10.80 15.87
N ALA A 64 -4.52 10.57 14.66
CA ALA A 64 -4.35 11.62 13.66
C ALA A 64 -5.57 11.81 12.74
N VAL A 65 -6.40 10.76 12.56
CA VAL A 65 -7.49 10.74 11.57
C VAL A 65 -8.47 11.90 11.75
N GLU A 66 -8.93 12.17 12.97
CA GLU A 66 -9.91 13.24 13.24
C GLU A 66 -9.36 14.62 12.81
N GLY A 67 -8.12 14.92 13.15
CA GLY A 67 -7.49 16.20 12.78
C GLY A 67 -7.25 16.32 11.27
N ILE A 68 -6.94 15.22 10.59
CA ILE A 68 -6.75 15.21 9.14
C ILE A 68 -8.10 15.41 8.44
N VAL A 69 -9.16 14.75 8.91
CA VAL A 69 -10.53 14.94 8.36
C VAL A 69 -10.98 16.39 8.56
N ALA A 70 -10.73 17.00 9.72
CA ALA A 70 -11.04 18.41 9.95
C ALA A 70 -10.27 19.36 8.99
N ASP A 71 -8.99 19.07 8.70
CA ASP A 71 -8.21 19.80 7.69
C ASP A 71 -8.84 19.68 6.29
N LEU A 72 -9.30 18.48 5.90
CA LEU A 72 -9.99 18.24 4.63
C LEU A 72 -11.34 19.00 4.56
N GLU A 73 -12.13 18.96 5.62
CA GLU A 73 -13.41 19.71 5.71
C GLU A 73 -13.18 21.22 5.66
N ALA A 74 -12.04 21.71 6.18
CA ALA A 74 -11.61 23.11 6.08
C ALA A 74 -11.14 23.51 4.68
N GLY A 75 -11.15 22.61 3.70
CA GLY A 75 -10.81 22.87 2.30
C GLY A 75 -9.35 22.63 1.94
N ARG A 76 -8.57 21.93 2.77
CA ARG A 76 -7.19 21.57 2.45
C ARG A 76 -7.12 20.32 1.57
N ASP A 77 -6.31 20.36 0.54
CA ASP A 77 -5.98 19.20 -0.28
C ASP A 77 -4.79 18.44 0.34
N ILE A 78 -4.96 17.13 0.51
CA ILE A 78 -3.97 16.31 1.23
C ILE A 78 -3.64 15.07 0.38
N ALA A 79 -2.35 14.73 0.27
CA ALA A 79 -1.92 13.48 -0.33
C ALA A 79 -1.45 12.48 0.74
N LEU A 80 -1.86 11.23 0.61
CA LEU A 80 -1.33 10.11 1.37
C LEU A 80 -0.41 9.28 0.47
N ILE A 81 0.82 9.04 0.93
CA ILE A 81 1.80 8.15 0.30
C ILE A 81 2.27 7.07 1.28
N SER A 82 2.73 5.95 0.76
CA SER A 82 3.44 4.89 1.50
C SER A 82 4.92 4.86 1.12
N ASP A 83 5.71 4.04 1.79
CA ASP A 83 7.14 3.90 1.49
C ASP A 83 7.38 3.32 0.09
N ALA A 84 6.48 2.44 -0.39
CA ALA A 84 6.50 1.90 -1.75
C ALA A 84 5.13 1.35 -2.16
N GLY A 85 4.70 1.61 -3.37
CA GLY A 85 3.44 1.11 -3.92
C GLY A 85 2.22 1.96 -3.55
N THR A 86 1.05 1.34 -3.49
CA THR A 86 -0.24 2.00 -3.27
C THR A 86 -0.59 2.02 -1.78
N PRO A 87 -0.79 3.19 -1.16
CA PRO A 87 -1.22 3.29 0.23
C PRO A 87 -2.50 2.50 0.51
N GLY A 88 -2.59 1.90 1.70
CA GLY A 88 -3.71 1.04 2.09
C GLY A 88 -3.59 -0.43 1.63
N ILE A 89 -2.67 -0.75 0.74
CA ILE A 89 -2.37 -2.12 0.32
C ILE A 89 -1.21 -2.68 1.15
N SER A 90 -1.54 -3.35 2.24
CA SER A 90 -0.61 -3.81 3.29
C SER A 90 0.05 -2.70 4.12
N ASP A 91 -0.29 -1.46 3.86
CA ASP A 91 0.21 -0.24 4.49
C ASP A 91 -0.91 0.53 5.21
N PRO A 92 -0.60 1.54 6.05
CA PRO A 92 -1.60 2.43 6.64
C PRO A 92 -2.43 3.17 5.58
N GLY A 93 -3.65 3.61 5.96
CA GLY A 93 -4.48 4.44 5.09
C GLY A 93 -5.95 4.05 5.05
N PHE A 94 -6.29 2.78 5.32
CA PHE A 94 -7.69 2.34 5.30
C PHE A 94 -8.59 3.16 6.22
N MET A 95 -8.14 3.44 7.44
CA MET A 95 -8.94 4.18 8.42
C MET A 95 -9.15 5.63 8.00
N LEU A 96 -8.11 6.28 7.47
CA LEU A 96 -8.20 7.64 6.96
C LEU A 96 -9.14 7.73 5.76
N VAL A 97 -9.00 6.83 4.79
CA VAL A 97 -9.89 6.77 3.61
C VAL A 97 -11.35 6.57 4.02
N ARG A 98 -11.59 5.66 4.96
CA ARG A 98 -12.94 5.41 5.50
C ARG A 98 -13.51 6.65 6.18
N ALA A 99 -12.76 7.25 7.09
CA ALA A 99 -13.22 8.44 7.83
C ALA A 99 -13.47 9.64 6.91
N ALA A 100 -12.61 9.89 5.92
CA ALA A 100 -12.80 10.93 4.92
C ALA A 100 -14.09 10.69 4.10
N ARG A 101 -14.34 9.45 3.69
CA ARG A 101 -15.57 9.07 2.98
C ARG A 101 -16.81 9.24 3.85
N ASP A 102 -16.76 8.83 5.11
CA ASP A 102 -17.86 8.95 6.07
C ASP A 102 -18.19 10.43 6.35
N ALA A 103 -17.20 11.33 6.28
CA ALA A 103 -17.34 12.79 6.38
C ALA A 103 -17.77 13.46 5.04
N GLY A 104 -18.02 12.70 3.98
CA GLY A 104 -18.40 13.25 2.67
C GLY A 104 -17.28 13.93 1.89
N VAL A 105 -16.02 13.75 2.30
CA VAL A 105 -14.84 14.27 1.59
C VAL A 105 -14.58 13.44 0.33
N GLU A 106 -14.23 14.11 -0.76
CA GLU A 106 -13.82 13.44 -1.98
C GLU A 106 -12.47 12.74 -1.78
N VAL A 107 -12.44 11.43 -2.08
CA VAL A 107 -11.20 10.63 -2.04
C VAL A 107 -10.89 10.16 -3.45
N GLU A 108 -9.71 10.53 -3.94
CA GLU A 108 -9.22 10.13 -5.26
C GLU A 108 -7.97 9.26 -5.14
N CYS A 109 -8.11 7.97 -5.51
CA CYS A 109 -6.96 7.08 -5.61
C CYS A 109 -6.39 7.15 -7.02
N LEU A 110 -5.13 7.59 -7.14
CA LEU A 110 -4.45 7.64 -8.43
C LEU A 110 -4.03 6.24 -8.87
N PRO A 111 -4.13 5.91 -10.18
CA PRO A 111 -3.48 4.73 -10.71
C PRO A 111 -1.95 4.90 -10.62
N GLY A 112 -1.25 3.80 -10.31
CA GLY A 112 0.21 3.86 -10.19
C GLY A 112 0.84 2.54 -9.76
N ALA A 113 2.05 2.61 -9.26
CA ALA A 113 2.88 1.46 -8.95
C ALA A 113 2.26 0.56 -7.85
N THR A 114 2.34 -0.74 -8.08
CA THR A 114 2.04 -1.80 -7.10
C THR A 114 3.06 -2.91 -7.26
N ALA A 115 3.50 -3.55 -6.18
CA ALA A 115 4.47 -4.64 -6.29
C ALA A 115 3.84 -5.92 -6.86
N PHE A 116 2.61 -6.25 -6.48
CA PHE A 116 2.01 -7.53 -6.80
C PHE A 116 1.54 -7.65 -8.26
N VAL A 117 1.13 -6.56 -8.92
CA VAL A 117 0.63 -6.62 -10.30
C VAL A 117 1.72 -7.03 -11.29
N PRO A 118 2.89 -6.36 -11.34
CA PRO A 118 3.97 -6.79 -12.24
C PRO A 118 4.53 -8.17 -11.86
N ALA A 119 4.57 -8.52 -10.58
CA ALA A 119 4.99 -9.85 -10.13
C ALA A 119 4.02 -10.94 -10.64
N LEU A 120 2.71 -10.72 -10.53
CA LEU A 120 1.69 -11.65 -11.02
C LEU A 120 1.79 -11.82 -12.54
N VAL A 121 1.81 -10.72 -13.29
CA VAL A 121 1.88 -10.76 -14.75
C VAL A 121 3.19 -11.42 -15.23
N GLY A 122 4.32 -11.07 -14.60
CA GLY A 122 5.63 -11.63 -14.93
C GLY A 122 5.84 -13.08 -14.51
N SER A 123 4.99 -13.63 -13.62
CA SER A 123 5.12 -14.99 -13.13
C SER A 123 4.77 -16.08 -14.15
N GLY A 124 3.96 -15.75 -15.17
CA GLY A 124 3.39 -16.72 -16.09
C GLY A 124 2.37 -17.68 -15.45
N LEU A 125 1.93 -17.40 -14.21
CA LEU A 125 0.81 -18.10 -13.58
C LEU A 125 -0.54 -17.49 -14.03
N PRO A 126 -1.68 -18.23 -13.92
CA PRO A 126 -2.99 -17.66 -14.24
C PRO A 126 -3.25 -16.37 -13.47
N CYS A 127 -3.61 -15.30 -14.18
CA CYS A 127 -3.80 -13.97 -13.62
C CYS A 127 -5.22 -13.39 -13.82
N ASP A 128 -6.13 -14.17 -14.42
CA ASP A 128 -7.53 -13.80 -14.63
C ASP A 128 -8.34 -13.77 -13.33
N ARG A 129 -8.02 -14.66 -12.39
CA ARG A 129 -8.60 -14.70 -11.03
C ARG A 129 -7.53 -15.09 -10.04
N PHE A 130 -7.32 -14.25 -9.03
CA PHE A 130 -6.28 -14.44 -8.01
C PHE A 130 -6.77 -14.00 -6.62
N VAL A 131 -6.03 -14.40 -5.61
CA VAL A 131 -6.20 -13.96 -4.22
C VAL A 131 -4.98 -13.17 -3.81
N PHE A 132 -5.16 -11.92 -3.39
CA PHE A 132 -4.12 -11.14 -2.74
C PHE A 132 -4.25 -11.30 -1.23
N GLU A 133 -3.30 -11.96 -0.61
CA GLU A 133 -3.26 -12.22 0.82
C GLU A 133 -2.48 -11.14 1.59
N GLY A 134 -1.51 -10.51 0.95
CA GLY A 134 -0.57 -9.64 1.64
C GLY A 134 0.35 -10.44 2.57
N PHE A 135 0.65 -9.91 3.76
CA PHE A 135 1.52 -10.58 4.72
C PHE A 135 0.75 -11.61 5.57
N LEU A 136 1.23 -12.83 5.56
CA LEU A 136 0.70 -13.88 6.43
C LEU A 136 0.86 -13.55 7.92
N PRO A 137 -0.06 -13.98 8.80
CA PRO A 137 0.10 -13.85 10.24
C PRO A 137 1.44 -14.42 10.72
N LEU A 138 2.11 -13.73 11.65
CA LEU A 138 3.45 -14.16 12.12
C LEU A 138 3.40 -15.43 12.97
N LYS A 139 2.35 -15.60 13.80
CA LYS A 139 2.20 -16.71 14.74
C LYS A 139 0.76 -17.22 14.79
N LYS A 140 -0.11 -16.60 15.60
CA LYS A 140 -1.50 -17.03 15.81
C LYS A 140 -2.29 -16.95 14.50
N GLY A 141 -3.00 -18.03 14.16
CA GLY A 141 -3.81 -18.12 12.96
C GLY A 141 -3.04 -18.46 11.67
N ARG A 142 -1.70 -18.49 11.68
CA ARG A 142 -0.90 -18.73 10.48
C ARG A 142 -1.15 -20.11 9.86
N ALA A 143 -1.19 -21.18 10.66
CA ALA A 143 -1.44 -22.54 10.15
C ALA A 143 -2.84 -22.67 9.55
N THR A 144 -3.85 -22.12 10.22
CA THR A 144 -5.23 -22.10 9.70
C THR A 144 -5.28 -21.35 8.36
N ARG A 145 -4.64 -20.17 8.30
CA ARG A 145 -4.64 -19.38 7.08
C ARG A 145 -3.93 -20.06 5.91
N LEU A 146 -2.81 -20.73 6.18
CA LEU A 146 -2.12 -21.54 5.17
C LEU A 146 -3.00 -22.68 4.64
N ALA A 147 -3.74 -23.36 5.52
CA ALA A 147 -4.66 -24.43 5.11
C ALA A 147 -5.82 -23.89 4.25
N GLU A 148 -6.39 -22.75 4.61
CA GLU A 148 -7.43 -22.07 3.82
C GLU A 148 -6.93 -21.70 2.42
N LEU A 149 -5.75 -21.09 2.33
CA LEU A 149 -5.14 -20.69 1.06
C LEU A 149 -4.74 -21.91 0.21
N ALA A 150 -4.30 -23.00 0.84
CA ALA A 150 -3.95 -24.23 0.13
C ALA A 150 -5.16 -24.88 -0.56
N ALA A 151 -6.35 -24.72 0.01
CA ALA A 151 -7.60 -25.20 -0.58
C ALA A 151 -8.10 -24.33 -1.75
N ASP A 152 -7.56 -23.12 -1.92
CA ASP A 152 -7.96 -22.21 -3.00
C ASP A 152 -7.23 -22.59 -4.30
N PRO A 153 -7.97 -22.88 -5.40
CA PRO A 153 -7.37 -23.28 -6.68
C PRO A 153 -6.76 -22.10 -7.44
N ARG A 154 -7.05 -20.85 -7.06
CA ARG A 154 -6.58 -19.65 -7.74
C ARG A 154 -5.10 -19.40 -7.47
N THR A 155 -4.50 -18.51 -8.25
CA THR A 155 -3.18 -17.96 -7.94
C THR A 155 -3.25 -17.13 -6.65
N VAL A 156 -2.40 -17.45 -5.69
CA VAL A 156 -2.32 -16.75 -4.39
C VAL A 156 -1.07 -15.88 -4.37
N ILE A 157 -1.24 -14.61 -4.04
CA ILE A 157 -0.17 -13.64 -3.96
C ILE A 157 0.11 -13.34 -2.48
N ILE A 158 1.33 -13.57 -2.06
CA ILE A 158 1.76 -13.40 -0.67
C ILE A 158 2.95 -12.43 -0.63
N TYR A 159 2.89 -11.45 0.27
CA TYR A 159 4.04 -10.64 0.63
C TYR A 159 4.83 -11.31 1.76
N GLU A 160 6.14 -11.29 1.65
CA GLU A 160 6.99 -11.78 2.72
C GLU A 160 8.30 -10.97 2.81
N SER A 161 8.79 -10.83 4.02
CA SER A 161 10.10 -10.23 4.27
C SER A 161 11.22 -11.16 3.76
N PRO A 162 12.29 -10.61 3.13
CA PRO A 162 13.46 -11.41 2.74
C PRO A 162 14.04 -12.25 3.86
N LEU A 163 14.01 -11.73 5.10
CA LEU A 163 14.53 -12.42 6.28
C LEU A 163 13.73 -13.66 6.68
N ARG A 164 12.46 -13.75 6.26
CA ARG A 164 11.55 -14.87 6.59
C ARG A 164 11.27 -15.76 5.38
N LEU A 165 11.68 -15.36 4.18
CA LEU A 165 11.30 -16.00 2.92
C LEU A 165 11.57 -17.51 2.93
N ALA A 166 12.78 -17.93 3.27
CA ALA A 166 13.16 -19.35 3.26
C ALA A 166 12.30 -20.22 4.20
N ARG A 167 11.94 -19.66 5.37
CA ARG A 167 11.05 -20.35 6.32
C ARG A 167 9.63 -20.43 5.77
N THR A 168 9.15 -19.34 5.21
CA THR A 168 7.78 -19.27 4.66
C THR A 168 7.62 -20.20 3.46
N LEU A 169 8.61 -20.29 2.58
CA LEU A 169 8.59 -21.22 1.44
C LEU A 169 8.49 -22.68 1.89
N ARG A 170 9.20 -23.10 2.95
CA ARG A 170 9.05 -24.47 3.51
C ARG A 170 7.63 -24.71 4.01
N GLN A 171 7.06 -23.76 4.75
CA GLN A 171 5.68 -23.88 5.25
C GLN A 171 4.64 -23.90 4.11
N LEU A 172 4.88 -23.14 3.05
CA LEU A 172 4.05 -23.18 1.86
C LEU A 172 4.14 -24.55 1.15
N ALA A 173 5.35 -25.11 0.98
CA ALA A 173 5.53 -26.43 0.39
C ALA A 173 4.85 -27.55 1.22
N GLU A 174 4.91 -27.47 2.55
CA GLU A 174 4.21 -28.39 3.45
C GLU A 174 2.69 -28.25 3.34
N ALA A 175 2.15 -27.03 3.24
CA ALA A 175 0.70 -26.79 3.23
C ALA A 175 0.07 -26.99 1.85
N PHE A 176 0.73 -26.54 0.77
CA PHE A 176 0.20 -26.55 -0.60
C PHE A 176 0.60 -27.79 -1.41
N GLY A 177 1.55 -28.58 -0.89
CA GLY A 177 2.17 -29.67 -1.63
C GLY A 177 3.35 -29.23 -2.50
N GLY A 178 4.32 -30.13 -2.70
CA GLY A 178 5.56 -29.85 -3.45
C GLY A 178 5.35 -29.58 -4.94
N ASP A 179 4.23 -30.00 -5.50
CA ASP A 179 3.90 -29.86 -6.93
C ASP A 179 3.18 -28.53 -7.25
N ARG A 180 2.80 -27.75 -6.24
CA ARG A 180 2.18 -26.44 -6.45
C ARG A 180 3.17 -25.50 -7.12
N ARG A 181 2.83 -25.02 -8.33
CA ARG A 181 3.68 -24.06 -9.05
C ARG A 181 3.82 -22.76 -8.25
N ALA A 182 5.05 -22.24 -8.19
CA ALA A 182 5.38 -20.97 -7.55
C ALA A 182 6.38 -20.17 -8.41
N CYS A 183 6.35 -18.85 -8.24
CA CYS A 183 7.27 -17.89 -8.85
C CYS A 183 7.71 -16.88 -7.79
#